data_12e07aa3e25af71f4298d1d48a463aee
#
_entry.id   12e07aa3e25af71f4298d1d48a463aee
#
_cell.length_a   1.000
_cell.length_b   1.000
_cell.length_c   1.000
_cell.angle_alpha   90.00
_cell.angle_beta   90.00
_cell.angle_gamma   90.00
#
_symmetry.space_group_name_H-M   'P 1'
#
loop_
_entity.id
_entity.type
_entity.pdbx_description
1 polymer ?
#
loop_
_entity_poly.entity_id
_entity_poly.type
_entity_poly.pdbx_seq_one_letter_code
_entity_poly.pdbx_strand_id
1 'polypeptide(L)'
;MKNIKKFDEFIDDQNYETMDELLNTVYTDEMLLEMANISQNTTGLDVIIWVQTNNTQSTGKHNLPRIKFQNNTAIKIQINELIPISISDNPKILLKNNDLNKIKISQAQINAVKLWIVKNKEILIDYWNEKTTTDELFQKLKK
;
A
#
# COMPACT_ATOMS: atom_id res chain seq x y z
N MET A 1 -4.56 11.97 -28.02
CA MET A 1 -3.46 11.56 -27.16
C MET A 1 -3.53 12.22 -25.79
N LYS A 2 -3.54 13.55 -25.74
CA LYS A 2 -3.68 14.27 -24.46
C LYS A 2 -4.98 13.92 -23.73
N ASN A 3 -6.07 13.74 -24.47
CA ASN A 3 -7.37 13.43 -23.87
C ASN A 3 -7.40 12.06 -23.20
N ILE A 4 -6.73 11.09 -23.78
CA ILE A 4 -6.64 9.74 -23.21
C ILE A 4 -5.85 9.78 -21.91
N LYS A 5 -4.73 10.48 -21.90
CA LYS A 5 -3.90 10.62 -20.71
C LYS A 5 -4.64 11.33 -19.58
N LYS A 6 -5.38 12.39 -19.90
CA LYS A 6 -6.20 13.09 -18.92
C LYS A 6 -7.30 12.20 -18.36
N PHE A 7 -7.90 11.39 -19.23
CA PHE A 7 -8.97 10.47 -18.80
C PHE A 7 -8.42 9.42 -17.86
N ASP A 8 -7.26 8.87 -18.15
CA ASP A 8 -6.60 7.88 -17.29
C ASP A 8 -6.22 8.48 -15.93
N GLU A 9 -5.69 9.70 -15.94
CA GLU A 9 -5.38 10.42 -14.71
C GLU A 9 -6.63 10.66 -13.86
N PHE A 10 -7.74 11.01 -14.49
CA PHE A 10 -9.00 11.24 -13.82
C PHE A 10 -9.55 9.95 -13.19
N ILE A 11 -9.51 8.83 -13.93
CA ILE A 11 -9.96 7.54 -13.43
C ILE A 11 -9.09 7.09 -12.26
N ASP A 12 -7.77 7.21 -12.39
CA ASP A 12 -6.83 6.86 -11.32
C ASP A 12 -7.11 7.69 -10.06
N ASP A 13 -7.39 8.98 -10.24
CA ASP A 13 -7.64 9.88 -9.10
C ASP A 13 -8.87 9.49 -8.30
N GLN A 14 -9.83 8.81 -8.90
CA GLN A 14 -11.02 8.31 -8.19
C GLN A 14 -10.67 7.26 -7.14
N ASN A 15 -9.54 6.57 -7.31
CA ASN A 15 -9.07 5.56 -6.36
C ASN A 15 -8.12 6.14 -5.31
N TYR A 16 -7.85 7.43 -5.39
CA TYR A 16 -6.91 8.10 -4.49
C TYR A 16 -7.65 8.67 -3.31
N GLU A 17 -6.98 8.66 -2.17
CA GLU A 17 -7.51 9.17 -0.93
C GLU A 17 -6.87 10.52 -0.58
N THR A 18 -7.54 11.30 0.27
CA THR A 18 -6.92 12.46 0.91
C THR A 18 -6.25 12.02 2.20
N MET A 19 -5.32 12.83 2.69
CA MET A 19 -4.71 12.56 3.98
C MET A 19 -5.75 12.60 5.11
N ASP A 20 -6.73 13.49 5.02
CA ASP A 20 -7.82 13.55 6.01
C ASP A 20 -8.61 12.25 6.05
N GLU A 21 -8.91 11.67 4.89
CA GLU A 21 -9.59 10.38 4.83
C GLU A 21 -8.77 9.28 5.49
N LEU A 22 -7.45 9.27 5.26
CA LEU A 22 -6.56 8.29 5.89
C LEU A 22 -6.49 8.46 7.39
N LEU A 23 -6.37 9.70 7.87
CA LEU A 23 -6.28 9.98 9.30
C LEU A 23 -7.58 9.66 10.03
N ASN A 24 -8.72 9.75 9.33
CA ASN A 24 -10.04 9.45 9.89
C ASN A 24 -10.45 7.99 9.69
N THR A 25 -9.63 7.18 9.04
CA THR A 25 -9.90 5.76 8.89
C THR A 25 -9.82 5.07 10.25
N VAL A 26 -10.91 4.41 10.62
CA VAL A 26 -10.96 3.63 11.87
C VAL A 26 -10.67 2.19 11.54
N TYR A 27 -9.57 1.67 12.10
CA TYR A 27 -9.23 0.25 11.96
C TYR A 27 -9.81 -0.51 13.14
N THR A 28 -10.83 -1.32 12.88
CA THR A 28 -11.40 -2.19 13.90
C THR A 28 -10.46 -3.37 14.17
N ASP A 29 -10.64 -4.02 15.30
CA ASP A 29 -9.87 -5.23 15.61
C ASP A 29 -10.05 -6.29 14.53
N GLU A 30 -11.26 -6.43 13.99
CA GLU A 30 -11.57 -7.38 12.94
C GLU A 30 -10.78 -7.05 11.66
N MET A 31 -10.73 -5.79 11.27
CA MET A 31 -9.94 -5.36 10.10
C MET A 31 -8.45 -5.65 10.29
N LEU A 32 -7.92 -5.38 11.47
CA LEU A 32 -6.52 -5.62 11.78
C LEU A 32 -6.16 -7.11 11.75
N LEU A 33 -7.10 -7.98 12.11
CA LEU A 33 -6.91 -9.42 11.99
C LEU A 33 -6.84 -9.88 10.53
N GLU A 34 -7.49 -9.17 9.62
CA GLU A 34 -7.48 -9.46 8.19
C GLU A 34 -6.27 -8.87 7.47
N MET A 35 -5.51 -8.03 8.13
CA MET A 35 -4.31 -7.40 7.59
C MET A 35 -3.08 -8.04 8.22
N ALA A 36 -1.97 -8.07 7.47
CA ALA A 36 -0.70 -8.54 8.01
C ALA A 36 0.34 -7.45 7.85
N ASN A 37 1.17 -7.26 8.89
CA ASN A 37 2.30 -6.35 8.81
C ASN A 37 3.58 -7.14 8.54
N ILE A 38 4.48 -6.53 7.79
CA ILE A 38 5.75 -7.14 7.41
C ILE A 38 6.86 -6.23 7.93
N SER A 39 7.71 -6.79 8.78
CA SER A 39 8.76 -6.02 9.42
C SER A 39 9.82 -5.54 8.44
N GLN A 40 10.53 -4.50 8.84
CA GLN A 40 11.65 -3.95 8.09
C GLN A 40 12.76 -4.99 7.85
N ASN A 41 12.97 -5.90 8.80
CA ASN A 41 13.93 -6.98 8.63
C ASN A 41 13.53 -7.94 7.51
N THR A 42 12.25 -8.22 7.37
CA THR A 42 11.74 -9.13 6.35
C THR A 42 11.81 -8.52 4.96
N THR A 43 11.44 -7.25 4.82
CA THR A 43 11.44 -6.58 3.52
C THR A 43 12.78 -6.02 3.11
N GLY A 44 13.60 -5.63 4.08
CA GLY A 44 14.81 -4.85 3.85
C GLY A 44 14.54 -3.36 3.65
N LEU A 45 13.29 -2.94 3.83
CA LEU A 45 12.90 -1.53 3.69
C LEU A 45 13.02 -0.78 5.01
N ASP A 46 12.98 0.55 4.94
CA ASP A 46 13.04 1.41 6.13
C ASP A 46 11.67 1.62 6.77
N VAL A 47 10.61 1.10 6.18
CA VAL A 47 9.23 1.25 6.66
C VAL A 47 8.56 -0.09 6.83
N ILE A 48 7.61 -0.16 7.76
CA ILE A 48 6.77 -1.34 7.92
C ILE A 48 5.72 -1.35 6.82
N ILE A 49 5.53 -2.51 6.20
CA ILE A 49 4.55 -2.71 5.14
C ILE A 49 3.34 -3.45 5.70
N TRP A 50 2.16 -3.04 5.29
CA TRP A 50 0.90 -3.71 5.61
C TRP A 50 0.29 -4.26 4.33
N VAL A 51 -0.09 -5.53 4.37
CA VAL A 51 -0.77 -6.21 3.25
C VAL A 51 -2.17 -6.60 3.65
N GLN A 52 -3.06 -6.66 2.68
CA GLN A 52 -4.46 -7.02 2.88
C GLN A 52 -5.00 -7.69 1.62
N THR A 53 -6.13 -8.40 1.77
CA THR A 53 -6.82 -8.99 0.63
C THR A 53 -7.91 -8.04 0.13
N ASN A 54 -8.45 -8.33 -1.06
CA ASN A 54 -9.54 -7.52 -1.63
C ASN A 54 -10.84 -7.63 -0.84
N ASN A 55 -10.94 -8.59 0.08
CA ASN A 55 -12.10 -8.75 0.96
C ASN A 55 -11.97 -8.03 2.29
N THR A 56 -10.81 -7.42 2.55
CA THR A 56 -10.61 -6.64 3.78
C THR A 56 -11.55 -5.43 3.76
N GLN A 57 -12.26 -5.21 4.87
CA GLN A 57 -13.21 -4.10 4.97
C GLN A 57 -12.59 -2.74 4.69
N SER A 58 -11.31 -2.58 4.99
CA SER A 58 -10.60 -1.33 4.74
C SER A 58 -10.43 -1.01 3.25
N THR A 59 -10.65 -1.97 2.34
CA THR A 59 -10.61 -1.69 0.91
C THR A 59 -11.92 -1.06 0.43
N GLY A 60 -13.04 -1.35 1.10
CA GLY A 60 -14.33 -0.71 0.88
C GLY A 60 -14.65 -0.40 -0.58
N LYS A 61 -14.74 0.88 -0.87
CA LYS A 61 -15.07 1.41 -2.19
C LYS A 61 -13.89 1.44 -3.17
N HIS A 62 -12.69 1.07 -2.73
CA HIS A 62 -11.47 1.14 -3.54
C HIS A 62 -11.03 -0.28 -3.91
N ASN A 63 -11.19 -0.66 -5.17
CA ASN A 63 -10.89 -2.01 -5.65
C ASN A 63 -9.50 -2.16 -6.27
N LEU A 64 -8.71 -1.10 -6.30
CA LEU A 64 -7.38 -1.16 -6.88
C LEU A 64 -6.44 -1.94 -5.97
N PRO A 65 -5.75 -2.98 -6.48
CA PRO A 65 -4.80 -3.75 -5.66
C PRO A 65 -3.74 -2.84 -5.04
N ARG A 66 -3.56 -2.99 -3.74
CA ARG A 66 -2.68 -2.09 -2.99
C ARG A 66 -2.09 -2.75 -1.76
N ILE A 67 -0.97 -2.22 -1.33
CA ILE A 67 -0.43 -2.40 0.01
C ILE A 67 -0.41 -1.04 0.69
N LYS A 68 -0.05 -1.02 1.96
CA LYS A 68 0.12 0.23 2.70
C LYS A 68 1.48 0.25 3.36
N PHE A 69 2.07 1.42 3.50
CA PHE A 69 3.31 1.58 4.28
C PHE A 69 3.10 2.60 5.39
N GLN A 70 3.79 2.40 6.51
CA GLN A 70 3.75 3.36 7.60
C GLN A 70 4.50 4.62 7.20
N ASN A 71 3.92 5.78 7.49
CA ASN A 71 4.47 7.08 7.11
C ASN A 71 5.58 7.53 8.08
N ASN A 72 6.44 6.60 8.48
CA ASN A 72 7.59 6.86 9.32
C ASN A 72 8.54 5.65 9.26
N THR A 73 9.72 5.80 9.86
CA THR A 73 10.73 4.74 9.89
C THR A 73 10.82 4.03 11.23
N ALA A 74 9.82 4.20 12.10
CA ALA A 74 9.81 3.55 13.40
C ALA A 74 9.72 2.02 13.26
N ILE A 75 10.41 1.31 14.15
CA ILE A 75 10.34 -0.14 14.22
C ILE A 75 9.00 -0.58 14.80
N LYS A 76 8.42 0.26 15.64
CA LYS A 76 7.14 -0.02 16.30
C LYS A 76 5.98 0.09 15.31
N ILE A 77 5.06 -0.86 15.40
CA ILE A 77 3.83 -0.83 14.61
C ILE A 77 2.99 0.38 15.02
N GLN A 78 2.63 1.19 14.02
CA GLN A 78 1.79 2.37 14.19
C GLN A 78 0.78 2.40 13.05
N ILE A 79 -0.51 2.45 13.38
CA ILE A 79 -1.58 2.39 12.39
C ILE A 79 -2.18 3.76 12.08
N ASN A 80 -1.58 4.84 12.59
CA ASN A 80 -2.17 6.19 12.47
C ASN A 80 -2.12 6.73 11.05
N GLU A 81 -1.05 6.44 10.33
CA GLU A 81 -0.85 6.94 8.98
C GLU A 81 -0.34 5.81 8.10
N LEU A 82 -1.24 5.04 7.55
CA LEU A 82 -0.93 3.98 6.59
C LEU A 82 -1.20 4.51 5.19
N ILE A 83 -0.14 4.70 4.41
CA ILE A 83 -0.21 5.30 3.07
C ILE A 83 -0.40 4.20 2.03
N PRO A 84 -1.49 4.22 1.25
CA PRO A 84 -1.72 3.22 0.22
C PRO A 84 -0.84 3.46 -1.00
N ILE A 85 -0.34 2.36 -1.57
CA ILE A 85 0.46 2.38 -2.78
C ILE A 85 0.06 1.17 -3.65
N SER A 86 -0.09 1.38 -4.95
CA SER A 86 -0.61 0.34 -5.84
C SER A 86 0.39 -0.79 -6.06
N ILE A 87 -0.16 -2.00 -6.25
CA ILE A 87 0.63 -3.16 -6.68
C ILE A 87 0.54 -3.22 -8.20
N SER A 88 1.58 -2.72 -8.87
CA SER A 88 1.61 -2.62 -10.33
C SER A 88 3.04 -2.58 -10.82
N ASP A 89 3.23 -2.60 -12.15
CA ASP A 89 4.55 -2.47 -12.75
C ASP A 89 5.14 -1.07 -12.53
N ASN A 90 4.29 -0.10 -12.28
CA ASN A 90 4.69 1.26 -11.96
C ASN A 90 3.89 1.72 -10.73
N PRO A 91 4.31 1.30 -9.52
CA PRO A 91 3.56 1.60 -8.32
C PRO A 91 3.36 3.10 -8.11
N LYS A 92 2.15 3.47 -7.72
CA LYS A 92 1.78 4.86 -7.46
C LYS A 92 1.21 5.00 -6.07
N ILE A 93 1.63 6.04 -5.37
CA ILE A 93 1.03 6.40 -4.09
C ILE A 93 -0.40 6.87 -4.37
N LEU A 94 -1.36 6.26 -3.67
CA LEU A 94 -2.78 6.46 -3.92
C LEU A 94 -3.34 7.62 -3.08
N LEU A 95 -2.58 8.69 -2.96
CA LEU A 95 -2.99 9.96 -2.36
C LEU A 95 -3.22 10.99 -3.46
N LYS A 96 -4.18 11.88 -3.24
CA LYS A 96 -4.38 13.00 -4.15
C LYS A 96 -3.17 13.91 -4.15
N ASN A 97 -2.90 14.54 -5.29
CA ASN A 97 -1.67 15.31 -5.51
C ASN A 97 -1.42 16.36 -4.43
N ASN A 98 -2.48 17.01 -3.94
CA ASN A 98 -2.36 18.06 -2.93
C ASN A 98 -1.80 17.54 -1.60
N ASP A 99 -1.88 16.23 -1.36
CA ASP A 99 -1.49 15.64 -0.09
C ASP A 99 -0.16 14.87 -0.16
N LEU A 100 0.46 14.79 -1.34
CA LEU A 100 1.74 14.07 -1.49
C LEU A 100 2.86 14.69 -0.65
N ASN A 101 2.80 15.99 -0.38
CA ASN A 101 3.80 16.67 0.44
C ASN A 101 3.68 16.33 1.93
N LYS A 102 2.61 15.64 2.34
CA LYS A 102 2.42 15.21 3.73
C LYS A 102 3.09 13.88 4.03
N ILE A 103 3.68 13.25 3.03
CA ILE A 103 4.45 12.02 3.23
C ILE A 103 5.76 12.37 3.93
N LYS A 104 6.04 11.68 5.03
CA LYS A 104 7.16 12.01 5.92
C LYS A 104 8.46 11.29 5.59
N ILE A 105 8.36 10.18 4.82
CA ILE A 105 9.56 9.45 4.41
C ILE A 105 10.18 10.11 3.18
N SER A 106 11.45 9.83 2.92
CA SER A 106 12.18 10.44 1.81
C SER A 106 11.77 9.85 0.46
N GLN A 107 12.08 10.58 -0.61
CA GLN A 107 11.87 10.04 -1.96
C GLN A 107 12.67 8.76 -2.21
N ALA A 108 13.86 8.66 -1.66
CA ALA A 108 14.68 7.46 -1.77
C ALA A 108 13.99 6.27 -1.10
N GLN A 109 13.38 6.49 0.05
CA GLN A 109 12.63 5.44 0.76
C GLN A 109 11.37 5.05 -0.01
N ILE A 110 10.68 6.01 -0.60
CA ILE A 110 9.53 5.73 -1.47
C ILE A 110 9.97 4.90 -2.67
N ASN A 111 11.06 5.26 -3.31
CA ASN A 111 11.58 4.53 -4.46
C ASN A 111 11.95 3.09 -4.09
N ALA A 112 12.50 2.88 -2.91
CA ALA A 112 12.82 1.55 -2.41
C ALA A 112 11.55 0.71 -2.24
N VAL A 113 10.48 1.29 -1.71
CA VAL A 113 9.18 0.62 -1.59
C VAL A 113 8.66 0.22 -2.98
N LYS A 114 8.71 1.13 -3.94
CA LYS A 114 8.26 0.87 -5.31
C LYS A 114 9.03 -0.29 -5.95
N LEU A 115 10.34 -0.29 -5.81
CA LEU A 115 11.18 -1.37 -6.35
C LEU A 115 10.85 -2.71 -5.69
N TRP A 116 10.63 -2.71 -4.39
CA TRP A 116 10.25 -3.91 -3.66
C TRP A 116 8.90 -4.46 -4.14
N ILE A 117 7.93 -3.57 -4.40
CA ILE A 117 6.62 -3.97 -4.94
C ILE A 117 6.80 -4.64 -6.30
N VAL A 118 7.56 -4.03 -7.21
CA VAL A 118 7.79 -4.59 -8.55
C VAL A 118 8.43 -5.96 -8.45
N LYS A 119 9.41 -6.11 -7.58
CA LYS A 119 10.12 -7.37 -7.36
C LYS A 119 9.19 -8.47 -6.85
N ASN A 120 8.21 -8.12 -6.04
CA ASN A 120 7.29 -9.05 -5.38
C ASN A 120 5.88 -8.98 -5.95
N LYS A 121 5.70 -8.35 -7.09
CA LYS A 121 4.37 -8.06 -7.64
C LYS A 121 3.49 -9.28 -7.74
N GLU A 122 4.02 -10.38 -8.27
CA GLU A 122 3.24 -11.58 -8.51
C GLU A 122 2.66 -12.16 -7.21
N ILE A 123 3.50 -12.32 -6.19
CA ILE A 123 3.03 -12.89 -4.92
C ILE A 123 2.12 -11.91 -4.17
N LEU A 124 2.34 -10.60 -4.31
CA LEU A 124 1.49 -9.60 -3.70
C LEU A 124 0.11 -9.59 -4.34
N ILE A 125 0.01 -9.73 -5.65
CA ILE A 125 -1.27 -9.83 -6.37
C ILE A 125 -1.99 -11.12 -5.99
N ASP A 126 -1.27 -12.25 -5.89
CA ASP A 126 -1.86 -13.51 -5.46
C ASP A 126 -2.46 -13.39 -4.06
N TYR A 127 -1.76 -12.72 -3.15
CA TYR A 127 -2.27 -12.48 -1.81
C TYR A 127 -3.52 -11.58 -1.83
N TRP A 128 -3.47 -10.52 -2.61
CA TRP A 128 -4.63 -9.62 -2.78
C TRP A 128 -5.85 -10.38 -3.26
N ASN A 129 -5.66 -11.32 -4.20
CA ASN A 129 -6.74 -12.13 -4.78
C ASN A 129 -7.07 -13.38 -3.97
N GLU A 130 -6.51 -13.52 -2.77
CA GLU A 130 -6.73 -14.67 -1.89
C GLU A 130 -6.31 -16.01 -2.50
N LYS A 131 -5.32 -15.99 -3.38
CA LYS A 131 -4.76 -17.19 -4.01
C LYS A 131 -3.62 -17.79 -3.22
N THR A 132 -3.17 -17.13 -2.17
CA THR A 132 -2.07 -17.60 -1.33
C THR A 132 -2.35 -17.23 0.11
N THR A 133 -1.75 -17.98 1.04
CA THR A 133 -1.90 -17.73 2.47
C THR A 133 -0.85 -16.72 2.95
N THR A 134 -1.04 -16.21 4.16
CA THR A 134 -0.06 -15.31 4.79
C THR A 134 1.29 -16.00 4.95
N ASP A 135 1.30 -17.27 5.35
CA ASP A 135 2.53 -18.04 5.52
C ASP A 135 3.27 -18.20 4.18
N GLU A 136 2.55 -18.52 3.12
CA GLU A 136 3.13 -18.64 1.78
C GLU A 136 3.68 -17.30 1.28
N LEU A 137 2.95 -16.22 1.55
CA LEU A 137 3.42 -14.88 1.20
C LEU A 137 4.79 -14.62 1.85
N PHE A 138 4.91 -14.83 3.17
CA PHE A 138 6.16 -14.58 3.88
C PHE A 138 7.31 -15.45 3.37
N GLN A 139 7.03 -16.69 2.99
CA GLN A 139 8.05 -17.59 2.47
C GLN A 139 8.57 -17.15 1.10
N LYS A 140 7.72 -16.53 0.28
CA LYS A 140 8.05 -16.17 -1.10
C LYS A 140 8.52 -14.74 -1.28
N LEU A 141 8.39 -13.89 -0.25
CA LEU A 141 8.82 -12.50 -0.34
C LEU A 141 10.33 -12.40 -0.51
N LYS A 142 10.75 -11.48 -1.38
CA LYS A 142 12.16 -11.17 -1.64
C LYS A 142 12.48 -9.77 -1.13
N LYS A 143 13.66 -9.63 -0.58
CA LYS A 143 14.14 -8.31 -0.14
C LYS A 143 14.48 -7.39 -1.31
#